data_cc38fc102e7093e1d77b697698800ba9
#
_entry.id   cc38fc102e7093e1d77b697698800ba9
#
_cell.length_a   1.000
_cell.length_b   1.000
_cell.length_c   1.000
_cell.angle_alpha   90.00
_cell.angle_beta   90.00
_cell.angle_gamma   90.00
#
_symmetry.space_group_name_H-M   'P 1'
#
loop_
_entity.id
_entity.type
_entity.pdbx_description
1 polymer ?
#
loop_
_entity_poly.entity_id
_entity_poly.type
_entity_poly.pdbx_seq_one_letter_code
_entity_poly.pdbx_strand_id
1 'polypeptide(L)'
;MGLRSIKEIFIIGHGPSSSHTMGPHFACEYILNKYQDITKVVVTLYGSLALTGKGHLTDYIIDMTLKGIDHEIIFDEKTHTRHPNTMKFDVTTKKSRYIENVISIGGGSILHADNIDNKAVEEIYPHQYMTDIMNYCLEHKISLYDYVAMHEDKDIKEYFKKVLKVMEAAKERGLKAEGYLPGSLKVRRKAKEMYEAMNNGSEGIKGNAMKAAVAAYAVAEENASGGIICTAPTCGSAGVIPGCIEYLRSANLSDEKIIEGLMVAGLFGIVCKMNASVSGAEAGCQAEIGVACSMGAALIAYCFDKSTVDIVQSAEIALEHSLGLTCDPVKGYVQIPCIERCALFAIKAINAVKLAVIIPDDDIHVSYDDSVKTMYKTGLDMNAKYKETSLGGLAEIISGEK
;
A
#
# COMPACT_ATOMS: atom_id res chain seq x y z
N MET A 1 5.43 23.89 4.05
CA MET A 1 5.86 22.64 3.42
C MET A 1 4.75 22.19 2.48
N GLY A 2 5.12 21.73 1.29
CA GLY A 2 4.17 21.22 0.30
C GLY A 2 4.12 19.68 0.31
N LEU A 3 3.29 19.11 -0.56
CA LEU A 3 3.19 17.66 -0.73
C LEU A 3 4.07 17.19 -1.89
N ARG A 4 4.44 15.91 -1.84
CA ARG A 4 5.18 15.22 -2.91
C ARG A 4 4.23 14.62 -3.94
N SER A 5 4.81 14.04 -5.01
CA SER A 5 4.03 13.38 -6.05
C SER A 5 3.19 12.21 -5.53
N ILE A 6 1.97 12.11 -6.03
CA ILE A 6 1.07 10.97 -5.78
C ILE A 6 1.64 9.64 -6.33
N LYS A 7 2.64 9.67 -7.22
CA LYS A 7 3.37 8.48 -7.66
C LYS A 7 3.98 7.71 -6.48
N GLU A 8 4.31 8.41 -5.37
CA GLU A 8 4.88 7.79 -4.17
C GLU A 8 3.88 6.89 -3.40
N ILE A 9 2.61 6.97 -3.72
CA ILE A 9 1.54 6.15 -3.12
C ILE A 9 1.30 4.87 -3.92
N PHE A 10 1.47 4.93 -5.24
CA PHE A 10 1.19 3.84 -6.16
C PHE A 10 2.47 3.28 -6.75
N ILE A 11 3.14 2.40 -6.02
CA ILE A 11 4.38 1.76 -6.45
C ILE A 11 4.09 0.37 -7.00
N ILE A 12 4.54 0.09 -8.24
CA ILE A 12 4.42 -1.21 -8.87
C ILE A 12 5.63 -2.07 -8.46
N GLY A 13 5.36 -3.27 -7.94
CA GLY A 13 6.42 -4.18 -7.53
C GLY A 13 5.89 -5.47 -6.92
N HIS A 14 6.78 -6.28 -6.39
CA HIS A 14 6.45 -7.55 -5.76
C HIS A 14 5.96 -7.39 -4.33
N GLY A 15 4.84 -8.05 -3.98
CA GLY A 15 4.44 -8.23 -2.59
C GLY A 15 5.35 -9.23 -1.85
N PRO A 16 5.09 -9.51 -0.56
CA PRO A 16 3.97 -8.99 0.23
C PRO A 16 4.24 -7.68 0.99
N SER A 17 5.47 -7.15 1.00
CA SER A 17 5.83 -5.99 1.82
C SER A 17 6.56 -4.92 1.02
N SER A 18 6.13 -3.66 1.15
CA SER A 18 6.82 -2.56 0.48
C SER A 18 8.22 -2.29 1.04
N SER A 19 8.47 -2.53 2.32
CA SER A 19 9.79 -2.34 2.93
C SER A 19 10.68 -3.59 2.87
N HIS A 20 10.09 -4.79 3.00
CA HIS A 20 10.82 -6.05 3.14
C HIS A 20 10.89 -6.86 1.84
N THR A 21 10.11 -6.52 0.82
CA THR A 21 10.13 -7.19 -0.49
C THR A 21 10.48 -6.21 -1.60
N MET A 22 9.68 -5.15 -1.81
CA MET A 22 9.95 -4.16 -2.86
C MET A 22 11.27 -3.41 -2.64
N GLY A 23 11.57 -2.97 -1.42
CA GLY A 23 12.82 -2.30 -1.10
C GLY A 23 14.05 -3.14 -1.43
N PRO A 24 14.18 -4.39 -0.96
CA PRO A 24 15.25 -5.31 -1.36
C PRO A 24 15.32 -5.58 -2.86
N HIS A 25 14.16 -5.73 -3.53
CA HIS A 25 14.11 -5.87 -4.99
C HIS A 25 14.76 -4.67 -5.68
N PHE A 26 14.30 -3.46 -5.38
CA PHE A 26 14.84 -2.24 -5.99
C PHE A 26 16.31 -1.97 -5.61
N ALA A 27 16.72 -2.39 -4.40
CA ALA A 27 18.14 -2.33 -4.02
C ALA A 27 18.99 -3.28 -4.87
N CYS A 28 18.54 -4.51 -5.13
CA CYS A 28 19.23 -5.43 -6.03
C CYS A 28 19.26 -4.89 -7.47
N GLU A 29 18.15 -4.38 -8.00
CA GLU A 29 18.11 -3.76 -9.33
C GLU A 29 19.07 -2.57 -9.44
N TYR A 30 19.15 -1.74 -8.38
CA TYR A 30 20.10 -0.64 -8.32
C TYR A 30 21.55 -1.15 -8.44
N ILE A 31 21.92 -2.21 -7.71
CA ILE A 31 23.25 -2.83 -7.78
C ILE A 31 23.54 -3.37 -9.19
N LEU A 32 22.57 -4.07 -9.80
CA LEU A 32 22.69 -4.63 -11.14
C LEU A 32 22.87 -3.54 -12.21
N ASN A 33 22.20 -2.41 -12.06
CA ASN A 33 22.29 -1.28 -12.99
C ASN A 33 23.57 -0.46 -12.80
N LYS A 34 24.10 -0.39 -11.57
CA LYS A 34 25.30 0.40 -11.22
C LYS A 34 26.59 -0.28 -11.62
N TYR A 35 26.67 -1.60 -11.49
CA TYR A 35 27.91 -2.35 -11.70
C TYR A 35 27.81 -3.30 -12.88
N GLN A 36 28.88 -3.32 -13.70
CA GLN A 36 29.02 -4.27 -14.82
C GLN A 36 29.95 -5.42 -14.43
N ASP A 37 29.83 -6.55 -15.13
CA ASP A 37 30.72 -7.74 -14.95
C ASP A 37 30.72 -8.27 -13.50
N ILE A 38 29.57 -8.24 -12.82
CA ILE A 38 29.41 -8.75 -11.45
C ILE A 38 29.64 -10.27 -11.48
N THR A 39 30.51 -10.74 -10.60
CA THR A 39 30.84 -12.16 -10.44
C THR A 39 30.25 -12.75 -9.16
N LYS A 40 30.13 -11.95 -8.10
CA LYS A 40 29.51 -12.36 -6.84
C LYS A 40 28.89 -11.17 -6.11
N VAL A 41 27.78 -11.42 -5.41
CA VAL A 41 27.14 -10.46 -4.49
C VAL A 41 26.89 -11.14 -3.15
N VAL A 42 27.34 -10.54 -2.04
CA VAL A 42 26.91 -10.94 -0.69
C VAL A 42 26.00 -9.86 -0.16
N VAL A 43 24.75 -10.24 0.16
CA VAL A 43 23.73 -9.34 0.71
C VAL A 43 23.59 -9.63 2.20
N THR A 44 23.96 -8.67 3.05
CA THR A 44 23.74 -8.77 4.50
C THR A 44 22.55 -7.92 4.87
N LEU A 45 21.54 -8.55 5.47
CA LEU A 45 20.31 -7.94 5.96
C LEU A 45 20.45 -7.67 7.46
N TYR A 46 20.04 -6.47 7.89
CA TYR A 46 20.13 -6.07 9.30
C TYR A 46 18.76 -5.73 9.88
N GLY A 47 18.68 -5.72 11.21
CA GLY A 47 17.54 -5.27 11.99
C GLY A 47 16.23 -5.96 11.61
N SER A 48 15.20 -5.21 11.24
CA SER A 48 13.88 -5.76 10.91
C SER A 48 13.92 -6.66 9.67
N LEU A 49 14.76 -6.36 8.66
CA LEU A 49 14.95 -7.21 7.49
C LEU A 49 15.55 -8.57 7.86
N ALA A 50 16.44 -8.64 8.85
CA ALA A 50 16.99 -9.90 9.32
C ALA A 50 15.97 -10.69 10.13
N LEU A 51 15.24 -10.04 11.04
CA LEU A 51 14.31 -10.67 11.98
C LEU A 51 13.03 -11.19 11.30
N THR A 52 12.48 -10.47 10.34
CA THR A 52 11.18 -10.76 9.75
C THR A 52 11.22 -11.03 8.24
N GLY A 53 12.38 -10.87 7.61
CA GLY A 53 12.52 -10.93 6.16
C GLY A 53 12.06 -12.25 5.52
N LYS A 54 12.31 -13.39 6.16
CA LYS A 54 11.83 -14.69 5.66
C LYS A 54 10.30 -14.76 5.58
N GLY A 55 9.61 -14.18 6.57
CA GLY A 55 8.15 -14.10 6.57
C GLY A 55 7.60 -13.18 5.45
N HIS A 56 8.41 -12.23 5.04
CA HIS A 56 8.08 -11.27 3.98
C HIS A 56 8.72 -11.60 2.62
N LEU A 57 9.21 -12.81 2.42
CA LEU A 57 9.83 -13.28 1.17
C LEU A 57 11.04 -12.42 0.73
N THR A 58 11.79 -11.85 1.68
CA THR A 58 12.97 -11.01 1.37
C THR A 58 14.07 -11.81 0.70
N ASP A 59 14.37 -13.02 1.19
CA ASP A 59 15.31 -13.94 0.56
C ASP A 59 14.86 -14.35 -0.83
N TYR A 60 13.60 -14.76 -0.96
CA TYR A 60 13.03 -15.15 -2.25
C TYR A 60 13.17 -14.05 -3.32
N ILE A 61 12.87 -12.78 -2.97
CA ILE A 61 12.94 -11.69 -3.94
C ILE A 61 14.38 -11.32 -4.31
N ILE A 62 15.33 -11.44 -3.38
CA ILE A 62 16.76 -11.25 -3.65
C ILE A 62 17.25 -12.36 -4.56
N ASP A 63 16.96 -13.64 -4.25
CA ASP A 63 17.31 -14.79 -5.09
C ASP A 63 16.76 -14.65 -6.51
N MET A 64 15.48 -14.22 -6.62
CA MET A 64 14.84 -14.02 -7.90
C MET A 64 15.51 -12.90 -8.72
N THR A 65 15.86 -11.78 -8.07
CA THR A 65 16.42 -10.61 -8.74
C THR A 65 17.87 -10.82 -9.14
N LEU A 66 18.68 -11.52 -8.30
CA LEU A 66 20.08 -11.85 -8.56
C LEU A 66 20.25 -13.16 -9.33
N LYS A 67 19.17 -13.72 -9.89
CA LYS A 67 19.21 -14.99 -10.63
C LYS A 67 20.26 -14.96 -11.74
N GLY A 68 21.17 -15.96 -11.72
CA GLY A 68 22.27 -16.09 -12.68
C GLY A 68 23.58 -15.44 -12.23
N ILE A 69 23.60 -14.77 -11.07
CA ILE A 69 24.80 -14.26 -10.41
C ILE A 69 25.05 -15.12 -9.15
N ASP A 70 26.29 -15.48 -8.89
CA ASP A 70 26.68 -16.11 -7.61
C ASP A 70 26.38 -15.14 -6.48
N HIS A 71 25.55 -15.57 -5.52
CA HIS A 71 25.17 -14.69 -4.41
C HIS A 71 24.90 -15.46 -3.11
N GLU A 72 25.02 -14.73 -2.01
CA GLU A 72 24.82 -15.21 -0.65
C GLU A 72 23.97 -14.20 0.13
N ILE A 73 23.02 -14.69 0.92
CA ILE A 73 22.17 -13.84 1.77
C ILE A 73 22.48 -14.15 3.24
N ILE A 74 22.88 -13.13 3.98
CA ILE A 74 23.21 -13.22 5.41
C ILE A 74 22.15 -12.45 6.21
N PHE A 75 21.52 -13.11 7.18
CA PHE A 75 20.61 -12.50 8.14
C PHE A 75 21.39 -12.19 9.41
N ASP A 76 21.79 -10.93 9.60
CA ASP A 76 22.51 -10.47 10.80
C ASP A 76 21.55 -9.83 11.79
N GLU A 77 21.06 -10.63 12.73
CA GLU A 77 20.12 -10.20 13.76
C GLU A 77 20.80 -9.47 14.92
N LYS A 78 22.14 -9.48 14.99
CA LYS A 78 22.91 -8.99 16.15
C LYS A 78 23.44 -7.59 15.95
N THR A 79 23.80 -7.21 14.73
CA THR A 79 24.40 -5.92 14.44
C THR A 79 23.33 -4.83 14.40
N HIS A 80 23.50 -3.82 15.27
CA HIS A 80 22.63 -2.65 15.26
C HIS A 80 23.09 -1.65 14.20
N THR A 81 22.16 -1.24 13.36
CA THR A 81 22.36 -0.20 12.34
C THR A 81 21.53 1.03 12.67
N ARG A 82 21.88 2.18 12.07
CA ARG A 82 21.14 3.44 12.25
C ARG A 82 19.68 3.35 11.82
N HIS A 83 19.38 2.49 10.85
CA HIS A 83 18.01 2.27 10.36
C HIS A 83 17.69 0.77 10.35
N PRO A 84 16.52 0.33 10.84
CA PRO A 84 16.19 -1.08 10.99
C PRO A 84 16.09 -1.87 9.66
N ASN A 85 15.92 -1.19 8.53
CA ASN A 85 15.82 -1.82 7.22
C ASN A 85 17.07 -1.56 6.37
N THR A 86 18.25 -1.75 6.97
CA THR A 86 19.54 -1.59 6.28
C THR A 86 19.95 -2.88 5.59
N MET A 87 20.47 -2.75 4.38
CA MET A 87 21.09 -3.80 3.57
C MET A 87 22.51 -3.40 3.23
N LYS A 88 23.47 -4.33 3.37
CA LYS A 88 24.83 -4.16 2.90
C LYS A 88 25.05 -5.09 1.72
N PHE A 89 25.48 -4.54 0.60
CA PHE A 89 25.88 -5.28 -0.59
C PHE A 89 27.40 -5.26 -0.70
N ASP A 90 27.99 -6.44 -0.72
CA ASP A 90 29.42 -6.66 -1.02
C ASP A 90 29.50 -7.21 -2.43
N VAL A 91 29.83 -6.34 -3.38
CA VAL A 91 29.75 -6.60 -4.81
C VAL A 91 31.15 -6.86 -5.34
N THR A 92 31.40 -8.06 -5.85
CA THR A 92 32.64 -8.43 -6.53
C THR A 92 32.42 -8.44 -8.04
N THR A 93 33.24 -7.67 -8.76
CA THR A 93 33.27 -7.64 -10.20
C THR A 93 34.58 -8.30 -10.70
N LYS A 94 34.74 -8.48 -12.01
CA LYS A 94 36.01 -8.98 -12.57
C LYS A 94 37.22 -8.10 -12.24
N LYS A 95 37.01 -6.82 -11.88
CA LYS A 95 38.09 -5.84 -11.71
C LYS A 95 38.26 -5.39 -10.26
N SER A 96 37.18 -5.30 -9.47
CA SER A 96 37.21 -4.66 -8.18
C SER A 96 36.09 -5.18 -7.27
N ARG A 97 36.19 -4.85 -5.97
CA ARG A 97 35.19 -5.12 -4.95
C ARG A 97 34.65 -3.79 -4.42
N TYR A 98 33.33 -3.73 -4.23
CA TYR A 98 32.62 -2.54 -3.79
C TYR A 98 31.70 -2.88 -2.62
N ILE A 99 31.52 -1.95 -1.71
CA ILE A 99 30.58 -2.06 -0.59
C ILE A 99 29.56 -0.94 -0.72
N GLU A 100 28.27 -1.33 -0.75
CA GLU A 100 27.15 -0.39 -0.77
C GLU A 100 26.26 -0.65 0.44
N ASN A 101 25.84 0.41 1.13
CA ASN A 101 24.85 0.35 2.18
C ASN A 101 23.58 1.04 1.68
N VAL A 102 22.51 0.26 1.59
CA VAL A 102 21.21 0.71 1.08
C VAL A 102 20.15 0.52 2.18
N ILE A 103 19.22 1.45 2.27
CA ILE A 103 18.15 1.43 3.26
C ILE A 103 16.82 1.40 2.52
N SER A 104 15.95 0.50 2.95
CA SER A 104 14.55 0.51 2.54
C SER A 104 13.75 1.42 3.48
N ILE A 105 13.29 2.57 2.96
CA ILE A 105 12.59 3.60 3.77
C ILE A 105 11.06 3.45 3.74
N GLY A 106 10.56 2.33 3.23
CA GLY A 106 9.12 2.07 3.07
C GLY A 106 8.56 2.58 1.75
N GLY A 107 7.33 2.14 1.41
CA GLY A 107 6.69 2.48 0.13
C GLY A 107 7.47 2.02 -1.11
N GLY A 108 8.34 1.00 -0.99
CA GLY A 108 9.22 0.57 -2.09
C GLY A 108 10.40 1.50 -2.37
N SER A 109 10.60 2.56 -1.62
CA SER A 109 11.70 3.50 -1.82
C SER A 109 12.98 3.04 -1.12
N ILE A 110 14.13 3.33 -1.75
CA ILE A 110 15.46 3.05 -1.20
C ILE A 110 16.28 4.32 -1.09
N LEU A 111 17.19 4.34 -0.11
CA LEU A 111 18.20 5.39 0.08
C LEU A 111 19.58 4.78 0.28
N HIS A 112 20.61 5.49 -0.13
CA HIS A 112 21.98 5.20 0.31
C HIS A 112 22.14 5.61 1.76
N ALA A 113 22.82 4.77 2.55
CA ALA A 113 23.03 5.05 3.97
C ALA A 113 23.77 6.37 4.23
N ASP A 114 24.64 6.77 3.29
CA ASP A 114 25.39 8.03 3.35
C ASP A 114 24.54 9.27 3.03
N ASN A 115 23.33 9.09 2.49
CA ASN A 115 22.44 10.18 2.05
C ASN A 115 21.17 10.32 2.92
N ILE A 116 21.13 9.70 4.09
CA ILE A 116 19.95 9.77 4.97
C ILE A 116 19.58 11.22 5.31
N ASP A 117 20.58 12.07 5.49
CA ASP A 117 20.41 13.45 5.93
C ASP A 117 20.28 14.47 4.78
N ASN A 118 20.47 14.06 3.51
CA ASN A 118 20.70 14.99 2.40
C ASN A 118 19.68 14.88 1.24
N LYS A 119 18.55 14.19 1.39
CA LYS A 119 17.56 14.14 0.32
C LYS A 119 16.69 15.40 0.33
N ALA A 120 17.04 16.38 -0.50
CA ALA A 120 16.07 17.39 -0.93
C ALA A 120 14.98 16.65 -1.71
N VAL A 121 13.81 16.49 -1.12
CA VAL A 121 12.67 15.88 -1.78
C VAL A 121 11.83 16.99 -2.37
N GLU A 122 11.55 16.89 -3.65
CA GLU A 122 10.79 17.89 -4.38
C GLU A 122 9.34 17.89 -3.90
N GLU A 123 8.91 19.02 -3.35
CA GLU A 123 7.53 19.31 -3.02
C GLU A 123 6.88 19.92 -4.27
N ILE A 124 5.85 19.28 -4.78
CA ILE A 124 5.20 19.70 -6.03
C ILE A 124 3.83 20.36 -5.80
N TYR A 125 3.17 20.05 -4.69
CA TYR A 125 1.90 20.70 -4.34
C TYR A 125 2.13 21.80 -3.31
N PRO A 126 1.58 23.00 -3.53
CA PRO A 126 1.78 24.14 -2.61
C PRO A 126 1.02 24.02 -1.29
N HIS A 127 -0.07 23.28 -1.26
CA HIS A 127 -0.92 23.11 -0.08
C HIS A 127 -0.61 21.79 0.62
N GLN A 128 -0.44 21.84 1.93
CA GLN A 128 -0.08 20.69 2.75
C GLN A 128 -1.32 19.92 3.26
N TYR A 129 -2.41 20.60 3.52
CA TYR A 129 -3.61 20.07 4.14
C TYR A 129 -4.76 19.95 3.13
N MET A 130 -5.60 18.90 3.33
CA MET A 130 -6.74 18.68 2.44
C MET A 130 -7.76 19.81 2.52
N THR A 131 -7.94 20.43 3.69
CA THR A 131 -8.80 21.59 3.87
C THR A 131 -8.39 22.76 2.99
N ASP A 132 -7.08 23.04 2.89
CA ASP A 132 -6.55 24.10 2.04
C ASP A 132 -6.75 23.76 0.56
N ILE A 133 -6.51 22.51 0.17
CA ILE A 133 -6.73 22.02 -1.20
C ILE A 133 -8.21 22.15 -1.60
N MET A 134 -9.11 21.70 -0.73
CA MET A 134 -10.55 21.80 -0.95
C MET A 134 -10.99 23.25 -1.14
N ASN A 135 -10.58 24.14 -0.23
CA ASN A 135 -10.91 25.57 -0.30
C ASN A 135 -10.38 26.20 -1.58
N TYR A 136 -9.14 25.89 -1.98
CA TYR A 136 -8.57 26.35 -3.24
C TYR A 136 -9.39 25.89 -4.44
N CYS A 137 -9.80 24.61 -4.48
CA CYS A 137 -10.62 24.08 -5.56
C CYS A 137 -11.99 24.77 -5.64
N LEU A 138 -12.63 25.01 -4.49
CA LEU A 138 -13.93 25.70 -4.43
C LEU A 138 -13.84 27.16 -4.89
N GLU A 139 -12.82 27.90 -4.43
CA GLU A 139 -12.59 29.29 -4.80
C GLU A 139 -12.32 29.45 -6.30
N HIS A 140 -11.49 28.56 -6.87
CA HIS A 140 -11.12 28.61 -8.29
C HIS A 140 -12.09 27.85 -9.20
N LYS A 141 -13.12 27.21 -8.66
CA LYS A 141 -14.13 26.42 -9.39
C LYS A 141 -13.51 25.32 -10.27
N ILE A 142 -12.51 24.62 -9.72
CA ILE A 142 -11.84 23.48 -10.33
C ILE A 142 -12.12 22.21 -9.53
N SER A 143 -11.99 21.06 -10.17
CA SER A 143 -12.10 19.77 -9.49
C SER A 143 -10.80 19.39 -8.76
N LEU A 144 -10.86 18.42 -7.83
CA LEU A 144 -9.66 17.84 -7.24
C LEU A 144 -8.74 17.18 -8.29
N TYR A 145 -9.31 16.64 -9.35
CA TYR A 145 -8.53 16.13 -10.46
C TYR A 145 -7.78 17.23 -11.20
N ASP A 146 -8.42 18.36 -11.49
CA ASP A 146 -7.76 19.51 -12.13
C ASP A 146 -6.61 20.01 -11.26
N TYR A 147 -6.82 20.09 -9.94
CA TYR A 147 -5.78 20.45 -8.99
C TYR A 147 -4.57 19.50 -9.07
N VAL A 148 -4.79 18.19 -9.12
CA VAL A 148 -3.70 17.22 -9.29
C VAL A 148 -3.02 17.38 -10.65
N ALA A 149 -3.78 17.52 -11.73
CA ALA A 149 -3.24 17.63 -13.08
C ALA A 149 -2.42 18.91 -13.31
N MET A 150 -2.68 19.97 -12.54
CA MET A 150 -1.90 21.22 -12.59
C MET A 150 -0.51 21.10 -11.98
N HIS A 151 -0.30 20.18 -11.03
CA HIS A 151 0.93 20.10 -10.25
C HIS A 151 1.80 18.88 -10.59
N GLU A 152 1.21 17.81 -11.12
CA GLU A 152 1.94 16.61 -11.51
C GLU A 152 2.56 16.75 -12.91
N ASP A 153 3.55 15.90 -13.20
CA ASP A 153 4.19 15.83 -14.51
C ASP A 153 3.20 15.47 -15.61
N LYS A 154 3.52 15.87 -16.84
CA LYS A 154 2.69 15.62 -18.04
C LYS A 154 2.44 14.14 -18.33
N ASP A 155 3.30 13.26 -17.86
CA ASP A 155 3.21 11.80 -18.03
C ASP A 155 2.39 11.10 -16.94
N ILE A 156 1.84 11.84 -15.97
CA ILE A 156 1.10 11.27 -14.83
C ILE A 156 -0.06 10.37 -15.28
N LYS A 157 -0.81 10.75 -16.29
CA LYS A 157 -1.90 9.92 -16.83
C LYS A 157 -1.38 8.59 -17.39
N GLU A 158 -0.25 8.59 -18.08
CA GLU A 158 0.37 7.36 -18.61
C GLU A 158 0.87 6.45 -17.49
N TYR A 159 1.38 7.05 -16.42
CA TYR A 159 1.72 6.31 -15.21
C TYR A 159 0.49 5.61 -14.62
N PHE A 160 -0.62 6.33 -14.45
CA PHE A 160 -1.85 5.75 -13.89
C PHE A 160 -2.56 4.77 -14.83
N LYS A 161 -2.38 4.84 -16.14
CA LYS A 161 -2.76 3.76 -17.06
C LYS A 161 -2.00 2.46 -16.76
N LYS A 162 -0.70 2.54 -16.45
CA LYS A 162 0.08 1.36 -16.03
C LYS A 162 -0.38 0.84 -14.68
N VAL A 163 -0.64 1.72 -13.72
CA VAL A 163 -1.19 1.37 -12.41
C VAL A 163 -2.48 0.58 -12.56
N LEU A 164 -3.45 1.10 -13.31
CA LEU A 164 -4.73 0.43 -13.56
C LEU A 164 -4.53 -0.96 -14.17
N LYS A 165 -3.70 -1.09 -15.22
CA LYS A 165 -3.39 -2.38 -15.86
C LYS A 165 -2.77 -3.39 -14.89
N VAL A 166 -1.85 -2.95 -14.03
CA VAL A 166 -1.21 -3.83 -13.05
C VAL A 166 -2.22 -4.30 -12.01
N MET A 167 -3.08 -3.42 -11.51
CA MET A 167 -4.12 -3.77 -10.56
C MET A 167 -5.12 -4.78 -11.14
N GLU A 168 -5.56 -4.57 -12.38
CA GLU A 168 -6.45 -5.51 -13.09
C GLU A 168 -5.77 -6.85 -13.35
N ALA A 169 -4.52 -6.85 -13.80
CA ALA A 169 -3.75 -8.07 -14.02
C ALA A 169 -3.51 -8.86 -12.71
N ALA A 170 -3.27 -8.19 -11.59
CA ALA A 170 -3.15 -8.83 -10.29
C ALA A 170 -4.48 -9.48 -9.87
N LYS A 171 -5.61 -8.79 -10.03
CA LYS A 171 -6.95 -9.36 -9.80
C LYS A 171 -7.17 -10.61 -10.64
N GLU A 172 -6.91 -10.55 -11.93
CA GLU A 172 -7.12 -11.69 -12.83
C GLU A 172 -6.26 -12.90 -12.48
N ARG A 173 -5.00 -12.69 -12.07
CA ARG A 173 -4.14 -13.79 -11.59
C ARG A 173 -4.70 -14.39 -10.31
N GLY A 174 -5.08 -13.55 -9.33
CA GLY A 174 -5.63 -14.00 -8.06
C GLY A 174 -6.93 -14.79 -8.21
N LEU A 175 -7.83 -14.39 -9.13
CA LEU A 175 -9.08 -15.10 -9.43
C LEU A 175 -8.87 -16.47 -10.11
N LYS A 176 -7.69 -16.72 -10.69
CA LYS A 176 -7.36 -18.00 -11.36
C LYS A 176 -6.49 -18.92 -10.50
N ALA A 177 -5.83 -18.35 -9.50
CA ALA A 177 -4.84 -19.07 -8.70
C ALA A 177 -5.49 -19.98 -7.64
N GLU A 178 -4.90 -21.14 -7.45
CA GLU A 178 -5.33 -22.18 -6.51
C GLU A 178 -4.16 -22.59 -5.59
N GLY A 179 -4.46 -23.45 -4.62
CA GLY A 179 -3.47 -24.02 -3.71
C GLY A 179 -3.31 -23.23 -2.42
N TYR A 180 -2.10 -23.16 -1.90
CA TYR A 180 -1.80 -22.53 -0.62
C TYR A 180 -0.89 -21.32 -0.78
N LEU A 181 -1.08 -20.33 0.08
CA LEU A 181 -0.18 -19.18 0.21
C LEU A 181 1.18 -19.64 0.79
N PRO A 182 2.28 -18.95 0.48
CA PRO A 182 3.59 -19.25 1.04
C PRO A 182 3.60 -19.20 2.58
N GLY A 183 4.50 -19.99 3.19
CA GLY A 183 4.76 -19.96 4.61
C GLY A 183 4.06 -21.03 5.44
N SER A 184 4.26 -20.97 6.74
CA SER A 184 3.88 -22.04 7.68
C SER A 184 2.40 -22.05 8.08
N LEU A 185 1.63 -20.99 7.75
CA LEU A 185 0.21 -20.90 8.11
C LEU A 185 -0.69 -21.81 7.28
N LYS A 186 -0.22 -22.27 6.12
CA LYS A 186 -1.00 -23.13 5.20
C LYS A 186 -2.37 -22.53 4.85
N VAL A 187 -2.43 -21.21 4.67
CA VAL A 187 -3.65 -20.54 4.26
C VAL A 187 -3.95 -20.91 2.81
N ARG A 188 -5.13 -21.46 2.57
CA ARG A 188 -5.57 -21.84 1.24
C ARG A 188 -6.06 -20.60 0.49
N ARG A 189 -5.74 -20.49 -0.81
CA ARG A 189 -6.33 -19.48 -1.70
C ARG A 189 -7.82 -19.76 -1.87
N LYS A 190 -8.64 -18.72 -1.80
CA LYS A 190 -10.11 -18.80 -1.79
C LYS A 190 -10.76 -17.91 -2.85
N ALA A 191 -10.02 -16.93 -3.41
CA ALA A 191 -10.60 -15.93 -4.29
C ALA A 191 -11.32 -16.54 -5.50
N LYS A 192 -10.77 -17.59 -6.11
CA LYS A 192 -11.40 -18.33 -7.21
C LYS A 192 -12.75 -18.93 -6.81
N GLU A 193 -12.79 -19.66 -5.70
CA GLU A 193 -14.02 -20.29 -5.20
C GLU A 193 -15.07 -19.24 -4.81
N MET A 194 -14.64 -18.13 -4.20
CA MET A 194 -15.52 -17.01 -3.86
C MET A 194 -16.14 -16.41 -5.13
N TYR A 195 -15.34 -16.24 -6.18
CA TYR A 195 -15.82 -15.74 -7.48
C TYR A 195 -16.82 -16.68 -8.13
N GLU A 196 -16.55 -17.99 -8.13
CA GLU A 196 -17.45 -19.02 -8.64
C GLU A 196 -18.75 -19.08 -7.82
N ALA A 197 -18.67 -19.09 -6.50
CA ALA A 197 -19.84 -19.08 -5.63
C ALA A 197 -20.73 -17.85 -5.82
N MET A 198 -20.10 -16.68 -5.98
CA MET A 198 -20.82 -15.44 -6.26
C MET A 198 -21.58 -15.51 -7.60
N ASN A 199 -21.00 -16.10 -8.64
CA ASN A 199 -21.61 -16.22 -9.95
C ASN A 199 -22.69 -17.31 -10.00
N ASN A 200 -22.54 -18.41 -9.25
CA ASN A 200 -23.40 -19.59 -9.27
C ASN A 200 -24.65 -19.51 -8.36
N GLY A 201 -24.80 -18.46 -7.58
CA GLY A 201 -26.15 -18.28 -7.15
C GLY A 201 -26.60 -18.29 -5.75
N SER A 202 -26.05 -17.78 -4.71
CA SER A 202 -26.85 -17.49 -3.53
C SER A 202 -27.66 -16.19 -3.75
N GLU A 203 -28.97 -16.34 -4.00
CA GLU A 203 -29.89 -15.20 -4.02
C GLU A 203 -29.84 -14.45 -2.68
N GLY A 204 -29.77 -13.11 -2.70
CA GLY A 204 -29.82 -12.24 -1.53
C GLY A 204 -28.48 -11.64 -1.07
N ILE A 205 -27.31 -12.27 -1.35
CA ILE A 205 -25.99 -11.73 -0.97
C ILE A 205 -25.19 -11.26 -2.19
N LYS A 206 -25.84 -11.24 -3.34
CA LYS A 206 -25.25 -10.76 -4.60
C LYS A 206 -25.29 -9.24 -4.67
N GLY A 207 -24.26 -8.65 -5.25
CA GLY A 207 -24.23 -7.22 -5.54
C GLY A 207 -22.84 -6.72 -5.84
N ASN A 208 -22.76 -5.52 -6.37
CA ASN A 208 -21.49 -4.91 -6.78
C ASN A 208 -20.50 -4.77 -5.62
N ALA A 209 -20.98 -4.58 -4.40
CA ALA A 209 -20.12 -4.57 -3.22
C ALA A 209 -19.43 -5.92 -2.95
N MET A 210 -20.11 -7.04 -3.23
CA MET A 210 -19.50 -8.36 -3.09
C MET A 210 -18.47 -8.63 -4.19
N LYS A 211 -18.71 -8.16 -5.42
CA LYS A 211 -17.69 -8.19 -6.49
C LYS A 211 -16.42 -7.44 -6.09
N ALA A 212 -16.60 -6.25 -5.46
CA ALA A 212 -15.48 -5.49 -4.92
C ALA A 212 -14.69 -6.29 -3.86
N ALA A 213 -15.40 -6.96 -2.94
CA ALA A 213 -14.76 -7.79 -1.92
C ALA A 213 -13.95 -8.96 -2.51
N VAL A 214 -14.51 -9.67 -3.48
CA VAL A 214 -13.82 -10.79 -4.15
C VAL A 214 -12.60 -10.31 -4.94
N ALA A 215 -12.71 -9.20 -5.64
CA ALA A 215 -11.57 -8.59 -6.35
C ALA A 215 -10.46 -8.14 -5.40
N ALA A 216 -10.83 -7.50 -4.28
CA ALA A 216 -9.89 -7.11 -3.24
C ALA A 216 -9.18 -8.32 -2.61
N TYR A 217 -9.92 -9.38 -2.35
CA TYR A 217 -9.41 -10.65 -1.83
C TYR A 217 -8.40 -11.28 -2.80
N ALA A 218 -8.72 -11.34 -4.08
CA ALA A 218 -7.86 -11.89 -5.13
C ALA A 218 -6.51 -11.16 -5.21
N VAL A 219 -6.51 -9.83 -5.20
CA VAL A 219 -5.27 -9.04 -5.21
C VAL A 219 -4.49 -9.20 -3.91
N ALA A 220 -5.16 -9.30 -2.76
CA ALA A 220 -4.50 -9.53 -1.50
C ALA A 220 -3.82 -10.91 -1.43
N GLU A 221 -4.41 -11.96 -2.02
CA GLU A 221 -3.77 -13.28 -2.17
C GLU A 221 -2.56 -13.22 -3.13
N GLU A 222 -2.64 -12.46 -4.21
CA GLU A 222 -1.50 -12.23 -5.11
C GLU A 222 -0.37 -11.50 -4.36
N ASN A 223 -0.70 -10.46 -3.60
CA ASN A 223 0.27 -9.77 -2.75
C ASN A 223 0.95 -10.74 -1.79
N ALA A 224 0.18 -11.53 -1.05
CA ALA A 224 0.68 -12.50 -0.07
C ALA A 224 1.56 -13.61 -0.70
N SER A 225 1.44 -13.83 -1.99
CA SER A 225 2.20 -14.83 -2.75
C SER A 225 3.46 -14.28 -3.45
N GLY A 226 3.81 -13.02 -3.23
CA GLY A 226 4.96 -12.40 -3.92
C GLY A 226 4.67 -12.00 -5.36
N GLY A 227 3.40 -11.95 -5.77
CA GLY A 227 3.00 -11.51 -7.12
C GLY A 227 3.24 -10.01 -7.33
N ILE A 228 3.25 -9.60 -8.61
CA ILE A 228 3.36 -8.17 -8.96
C ILE A 228 2.02 -7.49 -8.67
N ILE A 229 2.06 -6.49 -7.80
CA ILE A 229 0.91 -5.66 -7.41
C ILE A 229 1.26 -4.17 -7.53
N CYS A 230 0.30 -3.32 -7.27
CA CYS A 230 0.55 -1.90 -7.04
C CYS A 230 0.16 -1.55 -5.60
N THR A 231 1.03 -0.86 -4.86
CA THR A 231 0.69 -0.36 -3.52
C THR A 231 -0.44 0.67 -3.59
N ALA A 232 -1.25 0.75 -2.52
CA ALA A 232 -2.27 1.81 -2.37
C ALA A 232 -2.73 1.89 -0.88
N PRO A 233 -2.02 2.57 0.03
CA PRO A 233 -0.67 3.13 -0.10
C PRO A 233 0.46 2.10 0.15
N THR A 234 0.16 0.91 0.68
CA THR A 234 1.13 -0.15 1.01
C THR A 234 0.79 -1.48 0.34
N CYS A 235 1.69 -2.46 0.42
CA CYS A 235 1.41 -3.82 -0.02
C CYS A 235 0.27 -4.47 0.77
N GLY A 236 0.26 -4.28 2.10
CA GLY A 236 -0.77 -4.88 2.98
C GLY A 236 -2.19 -4.42 2.65
N SER A 237 -2.33 -3.25 2.06
CA SER A 237 -3.63 -2.68 1.66
C SER A 237 -3.89 -2.71 0.15
N ALA A 238 -3.00 -3.32 -0.65
CA ALA A 238 -3.03 -3.27 -2.12
C ALA A 238 -4.32 -3.82 -2.76
N GLY A 239 -5.11 -4.59 -2.03
CA GLY A 239 -6.39 -5.13 -2.52
C GLY A 239 -7.55 -4.13 -2.50
N VAL A 240 -7.53 -3.09 -1.66
CA VAL A 240 -8.69 -2.20 -1.46
C VAL A 240 -9.04 -1.43 -2.73
N ILE A 241 -8.09 -0.75 -3.34
CA ILE A 241 -8.32 0.05 -4.54
C ILE A 241 -8.76 -0.81 -5.74
N PRO A 242 -8.14 -1.97 -6.05
CA PRO A 242 -8.68 -2.90 -7.06
C PRO A 242 -10.11 -3.37 -6.79
N GLY A 243 -10.48 -3.58 -5.52
CA GLY A 243 -11.87 -3.85 -5.14
C GLY A 243 -12.81 -2.69 -5.49
N CYS A 244 -12.41 -1.46 -5.18
CA CYS A 244 -13.17 -0.26 -5.54
C CYS A 244 -13.27 -0.09 -7.08
N ILE A 245 -12.20 -0.40 -7.83
CA ILE A 245 -12.22 -0.40 -9.30
C ILE A 245 -13.25 -1.42 -9.83
N GLU A 246 -13.30 -2.63 -9.27
CA GLU A 246 -14.29 -3.64 -9.68
C GLU A 246 -15.74 -3.17 -9.44
N TYR A 247 -15.98 -2.44 -8.34
CA TYR A 247 -17.27 -1.79 -8.09
C TYR A 247 -17.62 -0.79 -9.20
N LEU A 248 -16.66 0.07 -9.58
CA LEU A 248 -16.83 1.06 -10.65
C LEU A 248 -17.02 0.40 -12.02
N ARG A 249 -16.29 -0.68 -12.31
CA ARG A 249 -16.50 -1.51 -13.52
C ARG A 249 -17.90 -2.08 -13.57
N SER A 250 -18.42 -2.54 -12.44
CA SER A 250 -19.78 -3.04 -12.34
C SER A 250 -20.85 -1.98 -12.57
N ALA A 251 -20.48 -0.71 -12.45
CA ALA A 251 -21.31 0.46 -12.79
C ALA A 251 -21.01 1.03 -14.19
N ASN A 252 -20.22 0.31 -15.02
CA ASN A 252 -19.84 0.68 -16.38
C ASN A 252 -19.03 1.99 -16.52
N LEU A 253 -18.24 2.35 -15.52
CA LEU A 253 -17.36 3.52 -15.60
C LEU A 253 -16.20 3.25 -16.56
N SER A 254 -15.80 4.26 -17.34
CA SER A 254 -14.70 4.17 -18.30
C SER A 254 -13.33 4.14 -17.64
N ASP A 255 -12.33 3.61 -18.36
CA ASP A 255 -10.93 3.64 -17.92
C ASP A 255 -10.46 5.05 -17.62
N GLU A 256 -10.81 6.01 -18.45
CA GLU A 256 -10.41 7.39 -18.29
C GLU A 256 -10.92 7.96 -16.96
N LYS A 257 -12.21 7.77 -16.66
CA LYS A 257 -12.80 8.24 -15.40
C LYS A 257 -12.18 7.57 -14.18
N ILE A 258 -11.88 6.27 -14.26
CA ILE A 258 -11.21 5.53 -13.20
C ILE A 258 -9.77 6.03 -13.00
N ILE A 259 -9.03 6.33 -14.07
CA ILE A 259 -7.68 6.88 -14.00
C ILE A 259 -7.69 8.25 -13.32
N GLU A 260 -8.62 9.13 -13.67
CA GLU A 260 -8.79 10.42 -12.99
C GLU A 260 -9.10 10.25 -11.51
N GLY A 261 -10.01 9.32 -11.19
CA GLY A 261 -10.33 8.98 -9.79
C GLY A 261 -9.15 8.40 -9.02
N LEU A 262 -8.29 7.60 -9.65
CA LEU A 262 -7.05 7.10 -9.04
C LEU A 262 -6.07 8.24 -8.71
N MET A 263 -5.98 9.24 -9.57
CA MET A 263 -5.17 10.44 -9.30
C MET A 263 -5.72 11.21 -8.11
N VAL A 264 -7.05 11.40 -8.03
CA VAL A 264 -7.71 11.99 -6.85
C VAL A 264 -7.45 11.16 -5.59
N ALA A 265 -7.60 9.83 -5.65
CA ALA A 265 -7.29 8.95 -4.52
C ALA A 265 -5.83 9.09 -4.04
N GLY A 266 -4.89 9.27 -4.97
CA GLY A 266 -3.49 9.51 -4.67
C GLY A 266 -3.26 10.76 -3.82
N LEU A 267 -4.04 11.81 -4.04
CA LEU A 267 -3.97 13.05 -3.27
C LEU A 267 -4.28 12.81 -1.79
N PHE A 268 -5.31 12.02 -1.48
CA PHE A 268 -5.63 11.65 -0.09
C PHE A 268 -4.53 10.80 0.54
N GLY A 269 -3.96 9.86 -0.21
CA GLY A 269 -2.84 9.05 0.25
C GLY A 269 -1.59 9.87 0.57
N ILE A 270 -1.23 10.82 -0.29
CA ILE A 270 -0.03 11.64 -0.09
C ILE A 270 -0.20 12.63 1.08
N VAL A 271 -1.41 13.18 1.28
CA VAL A 271 -1.73 13.99 2.46
C VAL A 271 -1.51 13.20 3.74
N CYS A 272 -2.00 11.95 3.82
CA CYS A 272 -1.75 11.07 4.97
C CYS A 272 -0.26 10.77 5.15
N LYS A 273 0.45 10.43 4.08
CA LYS A 273 1.88 10.08 4.12
C LYS A 273 2.74 11.23 4.63
N MET A 274 2.42 12.46 4.23
CA MET A 274 3.22 13.64 4.54
C MET A 274 2.88 14.27 5.90
N ASN A 275 1.62 14.19 6.34
CA ASN A 275 1.15 14.80 7.60
C ASN A 275 1.06 13.81 8.77
N ALA A 276 1.16 12.51 8.48
CA ALA A 276 1.10 11.43 9.46
C ALA A 276 2.04 10.29 9.07
N SER A 277 1.47 9.12 8.79
CA SER A 277 2.19 7.95 8.31
C SER A 277 1.25 7.05 7.50
N VAL A 278 1.84 6.25 6.61
CA VAL A 278 1.16 5.13 5.94
C VAL A 278 1.78 3.78 6.33
N SER A 279 2.54 3.74 7.42
CA SER A 279 3.26 2.53 7.89
C SER A 279 2.51 1.85 9.03
N GLY A 280 2.22 0.57 8.88
CA GLY A 280 1.64 -0.27 9.94
C GLY A 280 2.55 -0.41 11.15
N ALA A 281 3.87 -0.44 10.94
CA ALA A 281 4.87 -0.49 12.00
C ALA A 281 4.94 0.80 12.83
N GLU A 282 4.58 1.94 12.25
CA GLU A 282 4.58 3.24 12.93
C GLU A 282 3.24 3.53 13.58
N ALA A 283 2.15 3.38 12.86
CA ALA A 283 0.84 3.87 13.28
C ALA A 283 -0.28 2.80 13.25
N GLY A 284 0.04 1.52 13.13
CA GLY A 284 -0.94 0.45 13.07
C GLY A 284 -1.63 0.32 11.70
N CYS A 285 -2.53 -0.63 11.57
CA CYS A 285 -3.22 -0.90 10.30
C CYS A 285 -4.19 0.23 9.88
N GLN A 286 -4.58 1.11 10.80
CA GLN A 286 -5.33 2.34 10.46
C GLN A 286 -4.59 3.19 9.42
N ALA A 287 -3.26 3.25 9.48
CA ALA A 287 -2.41 3.98 8.54
C ALA A 287 -2.27 3.28 7.18
N GLU A 288 -2.45 1.98 7.10
CA GLU A 288 -2.40 1.22 5.85
C GLU A 288 -3.79 1.05 5.25
N ILE A 289 -4.61 0.18 5.88
CA ILE A 289 -5.92 -0.19 5.34
C ILE A 289 -6.95 0.92 5.53
N GLY A 290 -6.84 1.73 6.61
CA GLY A 290 -7.70 2.88 6.85
C GLY A 290 -7.47 3.96 5.79
N VAL A 291 -6.20 4.27 5.48
CA VAL A 291 -5.86 5.21 4.41
C VAL A 291 -6.28 4.66 3.04
N ALA A 292 -6.07 3.37 2.76
CA ALA A 292 -6.55 2.75 1.53
C ALA A 292 -8.08 2.83 1.36
N CYS A 293 -8.83 2.66 2.46
CA CYS A 293 -10.28 2.82 2.49
C CYS A 293 -10.70 4.25 2.14
N SER A 294 -10.02 5.23 2.74
CA SER A 294 -10.22 6.66 2.47
C SER A 294 -9.94 7.00 1.00
N MET A 295 -8.82 6.53 0.47
CA MET A 295 -8.47 6.66 -0.95
C MET A 295 -9.54 6.03 -1.85
N GLY A 296 -10.04 4.84 -1.48
CA GLY A 296 -11.09 4.13 -2.21
C GLY A 296 -12.43 4.88 -2.18
N ALA A 297 -12.77 5.51 -1.07
CA ALA A 297 -13.96 6.35 -0.95
C ALA A 297 -13.84 7.59 -1.84
N ALA A 298 -12.70 8.28 -1.82
CA ALA A 298 -12.44 9.42 -2.70
C ALA A 298 -12.52 9.04 -4.19
N LEU A 299 -11.90 7.90 -4.58
CA LEU A 299 -11.98 7.33 -5.93
C LEU A 299 -13.44 7.15 -6.37
N ILE A 300 -14.24 6.46 -5.57
CA ILE A 300 -15.63 6.15 -5.89
C ILE A 300 -16.45 7.43 -5.98
N ALA A 301 -16.35 8.32 -4.98
CA ALA A 301 -17.11 9.57 -4.96
C ALA A 301 -16.79 10.45 -6.19
N TYR A 302 -15.51 10.59 -6.55
CA TYR A 302 -15.10 11.30 -7.76
C TYR A 302 -15.67 10.67 -9.03
N CYS A 303 -15.60 9.34 -9.16
CA CYS A 303 -16.08 8.65 -10.34
C CYS A 303 -17.61 8.75 -10.53
N PHE A 304 -18.37 8.96 -9.47
CA PHE A 304 -19.81 9.24 -9.51
C PHE A 304 -20.15 10.74 -9.51
N ASP A 305 -19.20 11.60 -9.90
CA ASP A 305 -19.39 13.05 -10.07
C ASP A 305 -19.95 13.75 -8.82
N LYS A 306 -19.46 13.34 -7.64
CA LYS A 306 -19.84 13.98 -6.39
C LYS A 306 -19.12 15.32 -6.23
N SER A 307 -19.69 16.24 -5.43
CA SER A 307 -19.05 17.50 -5.14
C SER A 307 -17.68 17.34 -4.48
N THR A 308 -16.84 18.37 -4.54
CA THR A 308 -15.54 18.36 -3.84
C THR A 308 -15.73 18.13 -2.33
N VAL A 309 -16.77 18.68 -1.73
CA VAL A 309 -17.11 18.49 -0.32
C VAL A 309 -17.48 17.03 -0.05
N ASP A 310 -18.40 16.45 -0.84
CA ASP A 310 -18.78 15.03 -0.70
C ASP A 310 -17.58 14.08 -0.85
N ILE A 311 -16.64 14.37 -1.77
CA ILE A 311 -15.45 13.55 -1.97
C ILE A 311 -14.58 13.56 -0.70
N VAL A 312 -14.31 14.76 -0.15
CA VAL A 312 -13.50 14.93 1.05
C VAL A 312 -14.20 14.29 2.26
N GLN A 313 -15.50 14.48 2.43
CA GLN A 313 -16.29 13.89 3.49
C GLN A 313 -16.34 12.35 3.37
N SER A 314 -16.49 11.80 2.18
CA SER A 314 -16.44 10.35 1.96
C SER A 314 -15.11 9.76 2.43
N ALA A 315 -14.00 10.42 2.10
CA ALA A 315 -12.66 10.01 2.50
C ALA A 315 -12.45 10.16 4.02
N GLU A 316 -12.97 11.23 4.60
CA GLU A 316 -12.94 11.49 6.03
C GLU A 316 -13.66 10.39 6.81
N ILE A 317 -14.92 10.10 6.52
CA ILE A 317 -15.73 9.05 7.16
C ILE A 317 -15.03 7.69 7.05
N ALA A 318 -14.45 7.38 5.90
CA ALA A 318 -13.72 6.13 5.70
C ALA A 318 -12.48 6.04 6.60
N LEU A 319 -11.75 7.14 6.84
CA LEU A 319 -10.56 7.17 7.68
C LEU A 319 -10.93 7.19 9.18
N GLU A 320 -11.80 8.09 9.60
CA GLU A 320 -12.23 8.27 11.00
C GLU A 320 -12.67 6.93 11.60
N HIS A 321 -13.54 6.22 10.91
CA HIS A 321 -14.07 4.94 11.37
C HIS A 321 -13.09 3.74 11.21
N SER A 322 -11.83 4.03 10.85
CA SER A 322 -10.70 3.08 10.86
C SER A 322 -9.73 3.32 12.03
N LEU A 323 -9.95 4.37 12.82
CA LEU A 323 -9.08 4.72 13.95
C LEU A 323 -9.03 3.60 14.99
N GLY A 324 -7.85 3.41 15.58
CA GLY A 324 -7.60 2.37 16.58
C GLY A 324 -7.33 0.97 16.01
N LEU A 325 -7.29 0.79 14.69
CA LEU A 325 -7.08 -0.52 14.08
C LEU A 325 -5.60 -0.97 14.21
N THR A 326 -5.42 -2.08 14.93
CA THR A 326 -4.11 -2.69 15.18
C THR A 326 -3.52 -3.34 13.93
N CYS A 327 -2.18 -3.48 13.87
CA CYS A 327 -1.46 -4.27 12.87
C CYS A 327 -0.79 -5.47 13.55
N ASP A 328 -1.46 -6.61 13.49
CA ASP A 328 -1.11 -7.85 14.20
C ASP A 328 -1.11 -9.08 13.27
N PRO A 329 -0.27 -9.09 12.21
CA PRO A 329 -0.23 -10.19 11.25
C PRO A 329 0.27 -11.48 11.92
N VAL A 330 -0.48 -12.57 11.75
CA VAL A 330 -0.17 -13.86 12.36
C VAL A 330 1.16 -14.40 11.82
N LYS A 331 2.11 -14.66 12.71
CA LYS A 331 3.49 -15.08 12.38
C LYS A 331 4.21 -14.15 11.39
N GLY A 332 3.86 -12.88 11.35
CA GLY A 332 4.44 -11.89 10.44
C GLY A 332 4.02 -12.02 8.98
N TYR A 333 3.14 -12.96 8.63
CA TYR A 333 2.67 -13.08 7.25
C TYR A 333 1.55 -12.10 6.94
N VAL A 334 1.65 -11.41 5.81
CA VAL A 334 0.59 -10.51 5.29
C VAL A 334 -0.57 -11.36 4.72
N GLN A 335 -1.18 -12.19 5.57
CA GLN A 335 -2.23 -13.15 5.24
C GLN A 335 -3.43 -13.01 6.17
N ILE A 336 -3.25 -13.27 7.47
CA ILE A 336 -4.28 -13.16 8.49
C ILE A 336 -3.93 -12.01 9.44
N PRO A 337 -4.76 -10.99 9.61
CA PRO A 337 -6.09 -10.78 9.00
C PRO A 337 -6.08 -9.98 7.69
N CYS A 338 -4.93 -9.68 7.11
CA CYS A 338 -4.72 -8.68 6.06
C CYS A 338 -5.58 -8.91 4.81
N ILE A 339 -5.71 -10.17 4.35
CA ILE A 339 -6.46 -10.49 3.13
C ILE A 339 -7.95 -10.17 3.31
N GLU A 340 -8.55 -10.60 4.42
CA GLU A 340 -9.96 -10.33 4.71
C GLU A 340 -10.21 -8.84 4.97
N ARG A 341 -9.27 -8.14 5.60
CA ARG A 341 -9.35 -6.68 5.78
C ARG A 341 -9.44 -5.95 4.44
N CYS A 342 -8.65 -6.33 3.42
CA CYS A 342 -8.75 -5.72 2.09
C CYS A 342 -10.18 -5.81 1.52
N ALA A 343 -10.81 -6.99 1.62
CA ALA A 343 -12.16 -7.21 1.14
C ALA A 343 -13.20 -6.37 1.89
N LEU A 344 -13.14 -6.39 3.23
CA LEU A 344 -14.06 -5.64 4.08
C LEU A 344 -13.90 -4.12 3.90
N PHE A 345 -12.68 -3.64 3.74
CA PHE A 345 -12.42 -2.20 3.60
C PHE A 345 -12.74 -1.66 2.21
N ALA A 346 -12.75 -2.50 1.17
CA ALA A 346 -13.33 -2.14 -0.14
C ALA A 346 -14.85 -1.93 -0.03
N ILE A 347 -15.58 -2.79 0.71
CA ILE A 347 -17.00 -2.62 1.00
C ILE A 347 -17.24 -1.36 1.86
N LYS A 348 -16.40 -1.14 2.86
CA LYS A 348 -16.49 0.04 3.73
C LYS A 348 -16.33 1.34 2.95
N ALA A 349 -15.39 1.41 2.00
CA ALA A 349 -15.21 2.58 1.13
C ALA A 349 -16.50 2.90 0.35
N ILE A 350 -17.16 1.89 -0.23
CA ILE A 350 -18.44 2.06 -0.92
C ILE A 350 -19.52 2.61 0.02
N ASN A 351 -19.59 2.11 1.26
CA ASN A 351 -20.60 2.53 2.22
C ASN A 351 -20.29 3.92 2.80
N ALA A 352 -19.02 4.30 2.95
CA ALA A 352 -18.64 5.64 3.36
C ALA A 352 -19.15 6.70 2.36
N VAL A 353 -18.99 6.44 1.05
CA VAL A 353 -19.56 7.32 0.01
C VAL A 353 -21.06 7.43 0.10
N LYS A 354 -21.77 6.30 0.25
CA LYS A 354 -23.25 6.31 0.39
C LYS A 354 -23.72 7.10 1.59
N LEU A 355 -22.97 7.05 2.68
CA LEU A 355 -23.29 7.79 3.90
C LEU A 355 -22.99 9.28 3.70
N ALA A 356 -21.81 9.63 3.19
CA ALA A 356 -21.41 11.02 3.00
C ALA A 356 -22.42 11.83 2.18
N VAL A 357 -22.85 11.29 1.04
CA VAL A 357 -23.77 12.00 0.12
C VAL A 357 -25.20 12.23 0.65
N ILE A 358 -25.54 11.70 1.82
CA ILE A 358 -26.85 11.92 2.47
C ILE A 358 -26.73 12.73 3.77
N ILE A 359 -25.51 12.96 4.26
CA ILE A 359 -25.26 13.85 5.41
C ILE A 359 -25.29 15.29 4.88
N PRO A 360 -26.04 16.21 5.52
CA PRO A 360 -26.04 17.62 5.14
C PRO A 360 -24.66 18.26 5.30
N ASP A 361 -24.24 19.07 4.32
CA ASP A 361 -22.91 19.72 4.30
C ASP A 361 -22.69 20.72 5.46
N ASP A 362 -23.76 21.22 6.04
CA ASP A 362 -23.74 22.20 7.14
C ASP A 362 -23.55 21.57 8.54
N ASP A 363 -23.45 20.23 8.61
CA ASP A 363 -23.27 19.47 9.87
C ASP A 363 -21.92 18.69 9.90
N ILE A 364 -20.91 19.14 9.17
CA ILE A 364 -19.59 18.51 9.16
C ILE A 364 -18.76 19.06 10.32
N HIS A 365 -18.49 18.22 11.33
CA HIS A 365 -17.73 18.60 12.53
C HIS A 365 -16.27 18.14 12.52
N VAL A 366 -15.93 17.13 11.73
CA VAL A 366 -14.59 16.55 11.65
C VAL A 366 -14.04 16.77 10.25
N SER A 367 -12.88 17.41 10.16
CA SER A 367 -12.18 17.55 8.88
C SER A 367 -11.35 16.30 8.57
N TYR A 368 -11.03 16.10 7.28
CA TYR A 368 -10.10 15.05 6.89
C TYR A 368 -8.74 15.16 7.61
N ASP A 369 -8.24 16.39 7.75
CA ASP A 369 -6.97 16.67 8.40
C ASP A 369 -7.00 16.36 9.90
N ASP A 370 -8.15 16.54 10.58
CA ASP A 370 -8.34 16.12 11.97
C ASP A 370 -8.29 14.60 12.10
N SER A 371 -8.92 13.87 11.19
CA SER A 371 -8.85 12.41 11.13
C SER A 371 -7.43 11.91 10.89
N VAL A 372 -6.67 12.52 9.97
CA VAL A 372 -5.24 12.22 9.71
C VAL A 372 -4.39 12.46 10.96
N LYS A 373 -4.55 13.60 11.61
CA LYS A 373 -3.83 13.96 12.83
C LYS A 373 -4.17 13.02 14.00
N THR A 374 -5.45 12.67 14.14
CA THR A 374 -5.92 11.73 15.18
C THR A 374 -5.36 10.34 14.93
N MET A 375 -5.37 9.87 13.68
CA MET A 375 -4.77 8.60 13.28
C MET A 375 -3.30 8.52 13.71
N TYR A 376 -2.52 9.57 13.44
CA TYR A 376 -1.10 9.60 13.81
C TYR A 376 -0.90 9.55 15.33
N LYS A 377 -1.62 10.39 16.07
CA LYS A 377 -1.54 10.41 17.55
C LYS A 377 -1.96 9.07 18.15
N THR A 378 -3.08 8.52 17.74
CA THR A 378 -3.55 7.19 18.19
C THR A 378 -2.52 6.11 17.86
N GLY A 379 -1.88 6.20 16.68
CA GLY A 379 -0.81 5.30 16.29
C GLY A 379 0.41 5.38 17.20
N LEU A 380 0.84 6.58 17.60
CA LEU A 380 1.94 6.78 18.53
C LEU A 380 1.63 6.21 19.93
N ASP A 381 0.40 6.37 20.40
CA ASP A 381 -0.06 5.88 21.71
C ASP A 381 -0.32 4.35 21.70
N MET A 382 -0.46 3.74 20.52
CA MET A 382 -0.66 2.30 20.38
C MET A 382 0.56 1.53 20.89
N ASN A 383 0.36 0.54 21.73
CA ASN A 383 1.44 -0.31 22.23
C ASN A 383 2.18 -1.02 21.07
N ALA A 384 3.50 -1.08 21.16
CA ALA A 384 4.37 -1.67 20.12
C ALA A 384 3.99 -3.10 19.71
N LYS A 385 3.41 -3.90 20.63
CA LYS A 385 2.94 -5.26 20.32
C LYS A 385 1.82 -5.34 19.28
N TYR A 386 1.14 -4.21 19.00
CA TYR A 386 0.07 -4.08 18.01
C TYR A 386 0.49 -3.34 16.73
N LYS A 387 1.80 -3.13 16.55
CA LYS A 387 2.37 -2.39 15.42
C LYS A 387 3.31 -3.28 14.58
N GLU A 388 2.74 -4.23 13.84
CA GLU A 388 3.44 -5.13 12.90
C GLU A 388 4.55 -6.00 13.56
N THR A 389 4.48 -6.21 14.87
CA THR A 389 5.45 -7.03 15.61
C THR A 389 5.05 -8.49 15.78
N SER A 390 3.80 -8.83 15.51
CA SER A 390 3.21 -10.17 15.75
C SER A 390 3.29 -10.64 17.21
N LEU A 391 3.46 -9.72 18.15
CA LEU A 391 3.59 -10.01 19.59
C LEU A 391 2.28 -9.85 20.37
N GLY A 392 1.21 -9.42 19.74
CA GLY A 392 -0.09 -9.20 20.38
C GLY A 392 -1.26 -9.43 19.43
N GLY A 393 -2.48 -9.25 19.94
CA GLY A 393 -3.71 -9.39 19.16
C GLY A 393 -3.92 -10.82 18.62
N LEU A 394 -4.38 -10.93 17.38
CA LEU A 394 -4.61 -12.22 16.73
C LEU A 394 -3.35 -13.06 16.61
N ALA A 395 -2.19 -12.43 16.40
CA ALA A 395 -0.93 -13.12 16.29
C ALA A 395 -0.59 -13.88 17.58
N GLU A 396 -0.74 -13.27 18.74
CA GLU A 396 -0.51 -13.90 20.05
C GLU A 396 -1.46 -15.07 20.29
N ILE A 397 -2.75 -14.88 20.05
CA ILE A 397 -3.79 -15.89 20.33
C ILE A 397 -3.68 -17.12 19.40
N ILE A 398 -3.46 -16.87 18.09
CA ILE A 398 -3.44 -17.96 17.09
C ILE A 398 -2.11 -18.71 17.08
N SER A 399 -0.99 -18.05 17.34
CA SER A 399 0.32 -18.71 17.36
C SER A 399 0.50 -19.67 18.53
N GLY A 400 -0.29 -19.51 19.58
CA GLY A 400 -0.28 -20.43 20.75
C GLY A 400 1.01 -20.39 21.57
N GLU A 401 1.89 -19.44 21.32
CA GLU A 401 3.08 -19.21 22.14
C GLU A 401 2.66 -18.41 23.39
N LYS A 402 2.49 -19.16 24.48
CA LYS A 402 2.39 -18.61 25.83
C LYS A 402 3.78 -18.38 26.40
#